data_a8387f71f57e98cfd2c4a6e6fe03579f
#
_entry.id   a8387f71f57e98cfd2c4a6e6fe03579f
#
_cell.length_a   1.000
_cell.length_b   1.000
_cell.length_c   1.000
_cell.angle_alpha   90.00
_cell.angle_beta   90.00
_cell.angle_gamma   90.00
#
_symmetry.space_group_name_H-M   'P 1'
#
loop_
_entity.id
_entity.type
_entity.pdbx_description
1 polymer ?
#
loop_
_entity_poly.entity_id
_entity_poly.type
_entity_poly.pdbx_seq_one_letter_code
_entity_poly.pdbx_strand_id
1 'polypeptide(L)'
;MAARSRKSTVLSRVPGGPVEVAPLGFVPAVERARILAEVLSGVELGVWDQRMVAWLAGWDAATVLVIALWIVRARGMGPAR
;
A
#
# COMPACT_ATOMS: atom_id res chain seq x y z
N MET A 1 2.69 6.27 -21.14
CA MET A 1 3.85 6.64 -20.32
C MET A 1 3.45 7.55 -19.21
N ALA A 2 2.92 8.71 -19.54
CA ALA A 2 2.57 9.68 -18.51
C ALA A 2 1.54 9.14 -17.52
N ALA A 3 0.62 8.34 -18.02
CA ALA A 3 -0.42 7.81 -17.14
C ALA A 3 0.14 6.94 -16.03
N ARG A 4 1.20 6.21 -16.35
CA ARG A 4 1.81 5.37 -15.32
C ARG A 4 2.49 6.20 -14.26
N SER A 5 3.03 7.35 -14.65
CA SER A 5 3.69 8.21 -13.69
C SER A 5 2.74 8.67 -12.60
N ARG A 6 1.50 8.98 -12.98
CA ARG A 6 0.54 9.47 -12.01
C ARG A 6 0.20 8.41 -10.98
N LYS A 7 0.04 7.17 -11.41
CA LYS A 7 -0.23 6.10 -10.47
C LYS A 7 0.95 5.90 -9.55
N SER A 8 2.14 5.98 -10.10
CA SER A 8 3.34 5.79 -9.31
C SER A 8 3.49 6.83 -8.21
N THR A 9 2.85 7.99 -8.37
CA THR A 9 2.97 9.04 -7.38
C THR A 9 2.52 8.56 -6.00
N VAL A 10 1.43 7.80 -5.94
CA VAL A 10 0.95 7.27 -4.66
C VAL A 10 1.85 6.15 -4.19
N LEU A 11 2.14 5.21 -5.06
CA LEU A 11 2.92 4.04 -4.68
C LEU A 11 4.38 4.36 -4.45
N SER A 12 4.85 5.52 -4.87
CA SER A 12 6.25 5.88 -4.66
C SER A 12 6.57 6.03 -3.18
N ARG A 13 5.55 6.13 -2.33
CA ARG A 13 5.76 6.16 -0.89
C ARG A 13 6.09 4.79 -0.34
N VAL A 14 5.80 3.75 -1.11
CA VAL A 14 6.00 2.39 -0.66
C VAL A 14 7.43 1.96 -0.99
N PRO A 15 8.16 1.43 0.00
CA PRO A 15 9.54 0.99 -0.26
C PRO A 15 9.61 -0.04 -1.36
N GLY A 16 10.69 -0.04 -2.11
CA GLY A 16 10.80 -0.85 -3.31
C GLY A 16 11.36 -2.24 -3.15
N GLY A 17 11.80 -2.63 -1.98
CA GLY A 17 12.40 -3.94 -1.80
C GLY A 17 12.31 -4.39 -0.36
N PRO A 18 13.12 -5.38 0.04
CA PRO A 18 13.09 -5.82 1.44
C PRO A 18 13.35 -4.64 2.36
N VAL A 19 12.57 -4.58 3.44
CA VAL A 19 12.63 -3.45 4.35
C VAL A 19 13.52 -3.82 5.54
N GLU A 20 14.65 -3.12 5.64
CA GLU A 20 15.62 -3.39 6.69
C GLU A 20 15.40 -2.53 7.92
N VAL A 21 14.86 -1.34 7.73
CA VAL A 21 14.57 -0.43 8.84
C VAL A 21 13.21 0.22 8.58
N ALA A 22 12.63 0.77 9.63
CA ALA A 22 11.32 1.40 9.50
C ALA A 22 11.40 2.57 8.52
N PRO A 23 10.43 2.66 7.59
CA PRO A 23 10.39 3.81 6.68
C PRO A 23 10.21 5.10 7.47
N LEU A 24 10.90 6.14 7.03
CA LEU A 24 10.84 7.43 7.68
C LEU A 24 9.87 8.33 6.95
N GLY A 25 9.43 9.36 7.67
CA GLY A 25 8.57 10.36 7.08
C GLY A 25 7.13 10.23 7.54
N PHE A 26 6.44 11.35 7.48
CA PHE A 26 5.05 11.40 7.90
C PHE A 26 4.14 11.18 6.71
N VAL A 27 3.18 10.28 6.87
CA VAL A 27 2.16 10.03 5.85
C VAL A 27 0.80 10.21 6.53
N PRO A 28 0.02 11.21 6.12
CA PRO A 28 -1.28 11.45 6.74
C PRO A 28 -2.21 10.25 6.60
N ALA A 29 -3.16 10.14 7.52
CA ALA A 29 -4.09 9.01 7.52
C ALA A 29 -4.85 8.89 6.19
N VAL A 30 -5.24 10.01 5.62
CA VAL A 30 -5.98 9.96 4.36
C VAL A 30 -5.12 9.40 3.24
N GLU A 31 -3.83 9.68 3.29
CA GLU A 31 -2.92 9.16 2.28
C GLU A 31 -2.60 7.69 2.54
N ARG A 32 -2.51 7.30 3.81
CA ARG A 32 -2.33 5.89 4.14
C ARG A 32 -3.50 5.07 3.61
N ALA A 33 -4.72 5.59 3.76
CA ALA A 33 -5.90 4.92 3.24
C ALA A 33 -5.84 4.80 1.73
N ARG A 34 -5.36 5.83 1.06
CA ARG A 34 -5.21 5.81 -0.39
C ARG A 34 -4.21 4.76 -0.84
N ILE A 35 -3.09 4.67 -0.13
CA ILE A 35 -2.07 3.69 -0.47
C ILE A 35 -2.65 2.29 -0.36
N LEU A 36 -3.37 2.02 0.73
CA LEU A 36 -3.98 0.71 0.90
C LEU A 36 -4.99 0.42 -0.20
N ALA A 37 -5.82 1.40 -0.54
CA ALA A 37 -6.81 1.21 -1.60
C ALA A 37 -6.12 0.94 -2.93
N GLU A 38 -5.02 1.62 -3.18
CA GLU A 38 -4.31 1.45 -4.44
C GLU A 38 -3.68 0.07 -4.54
N VAL A 39 -2.99 -0.39 -3.49
CA VAL A 39 -2.33 -1.69 -3.55
C VAL A 39 -3.34 -2.83 -3.54
N LEU A 40 -4.55 -2.59 -3.06
CA LEU A 40 -5.60 -3.59 -3.05
C LEU A 40 -6.55 -3.44 -4.23
N SER A 41 -6.22 -2.58 -5.19
CA SER A 41 -7.11 -2.37 -6.34
C SER A 41 -7.30 -3.69 -7.07
N GLY A 42 -8.53 -3.94 -7.46
CA GLY A 42 -8.86 -5.19 -8.14
C GLY A 42 -9.24 -6.32 -7.19
N VAL A 43 -9.01 -6.14 -5.90
CA VAL A 43 -9.41 -7.14 -4.91
C VAL A 43 -10.83 -6.79 -4.46
N GLU A 44 -11.72 -7.75 -4.56
CA GLU A 44 -13.09 -7.52 -4.13
C GLU A 44 -13.15 -7.55 -2.61
N LEU A 45 -13.55 -6.43 -2.00
CA LEU A 45 -13.57 -6.29 -0.55
C LEU A 45 -15.01 -6.30 -0.06
N GLY A 46 -15.30 -7.18 0.89
CA GLY A 46 -16.59 -7.18 1.53
C GLY A 46 -16.67 -6.10 2.60
N VAL A 47 -17.79 -6.03 3.28
CA VAL A 47 -18.00 -4.99 4.29
C VAL A 47 -16.98 -5.10 5.42
N TRP A 48 -16.76 -6.31 5.88
CA TRP A 48 -15.79 -6.50 6.97
C TRP A 48 -14.39 -6.17 6.52
N ASP A 49 -14.04 -6.58 5.29
CA ASP A 49 -12.72 -6.25 4.74
C ASP A 49 -12.49 -4.75 4.73
N GLN A 50 -13.51 -3.99 4.34
CA GLN A 50 -13.39 -2.54 4.28
C GLN A 50 -13.18 -1.94 5.65
N ARG A 51 -13.84 -2.53 6.66
CA ARG A 51 -13.63 -2.07 8.03
C ARG A 51 -12.20 -2.33 8.47
N MET A 52 -11.64 -3.47 8.09
CA MET A 52 -10.27 -3.79 8.48
C MET A 52 -9.29 -2.86 7.79
N VAL A 53 -9.54 -2.51 6.53
CA VAL A 53 -8.67 -1.57 5.83
C VAL A 53 -8.72 -0.20 6.52
N ALA A 54 -9.90 0.25 6.89
CA ALA A 54 -10.03 1.54 7.57
C ALA A 54 -9.31 1.52 8.92
N TRP A 55 -9.45 0.42 9.64
CA TRP A 55 -8.76 0.27 10.92
C TRP A 55 -7.25 0.30 10.74
N LEU A 56 -6.78 -0.43 9.74
CA LEU A 56 -5.34 -0.50 9.47
C LEU A 56 -4.78 0.86 9.07
N ALA A 57 -5.55 1.65 8.31
CA ALA A 57 -5.09 2.97 7.90
C ALA A 57 -4.86 3.90 9.08
N GLY A 58 -5.43 3.57 10.24
CA GLY A 58 -5.22 4.36 11.45
C GLY A 58 -3.91 4.07 12.15
N TRP A 59 -3.18 3.05 11.72
CA TRP A 59 -1.90 2.72 12.31
C TRP A 59 -0.83 3.69 11.84
N ASP A 60 0.36 3.59 12.44
CA ASP A 60 1.45 4.49 12.07
C ASP A 60 1.87 4.27 10.61
N ALA A 61 2.50 5.32 10.06
CA ALA A 61 2.88 5.28 8.66
C ALA A 61 3.84 4.14 8.34
N ALA A 62 4.81 3.89 9.21
CA ALA A 62 5.78 2.84 8.95
C ALA A 62 5.11 1.47 8.79
N THR A 63 4.16 1.16 9.67
CA THR A 63 3.47 -0.12 9.62
C THR A 63 2.67 -0.25 8.33
N VAL A 64 1.92 0.80 7.98
CA VAL A 64 1.07 0.77 6.80
C VAL A 64 1.92 0.65 5.53
N LEU A 65 3.03 1.38 5.47
CA LEU A 65 3.88 1.33 4.30
C LEU A 65 4.49 -0.05 4.08
N VAL A 66 4.90 -0.70 5.15
CA VAL A 66 5.49 -2.04 5.03
C VAL A 66 4.44 -3.04 4.57
N ILE A 67 3.23 -2.96 5.12
CA ILE A 67 2.17 -3.87 4.71
C ILE A 67 1.81 -3.64 3.24
N ALA A 68 1.73 -2.37 2.83
CA ALA A 68 1.46 -2.06 1.43
C ALA A 68 2.55 -2.63 0.53
N LEU A 69 3.81 -2.54 0.97
CA LEU A 69 4.91 -3.12 0.22
C LEU A 69 4.76 -4.62 0.06
N TRP A 70 4.38 -5.30 1.13
CA TRP A 70 4.17 -6.75 1.04
C TRP A 70 3.14 -7.08 -0.03
N ILE A 71 2.06 -6.31 -0.07
CA ILE A 71 1.01 -6.55 -1.05
C ILE A 71 1.53 -6.33 -2.46
N VAL A 72 2.26 -5.23 -2.66
CA VAL A 72 2.81 -4.92 -3.98
C VAL A 72 3.76 -6.02 -4.43
N ARG A 73 4.63 -6.46 -3.55
CA ARG A 73 5.59 -7.51 -3.90
C ARG A 73 4.89 -8.82 -4.19
N ALA A 74 3.87 -9.15 -3.39
CA ALA A 74 3.13 -10.38 -3.61
C ALA A 74 2.43 -10.37 -4.97
N ARG A 75 1.87 -9.23 -5.34
CA ARG A 75 1.19 -9.12 -6.63
C ARG A 75 2.18 -9.21 -7.78
N GLY A 76 3.35 -8.61 -7.60
CA GLY A 76 4.37 -8.66 -8.64
C GLY A 76 4.97 -10.04 -8.79
N MET A 77 4.95 -10.84 -7.74
CA MET A 77 5.50 -12.18 -7.78
C MET A 77 4.49 -13.23 -8.21
N GLY A 78 3.28 -12.88 -8.39
CA GLY A 78 2.15 -13.73 -8.70
C GLY A 78 2.38 -15.11 -9.28
N PRO A 79 1.29 -15.80 -9.57
CA PRO A 79 1.40 -17.21 -10.00
C PRO A 79 2.12 -17.41 -11.31
N ALA A 80 2.36 -16.35 -12.05
CA ALA A 80 3.09 -16.48 -13.31
C ALA A 80 4.52 -16.93 -13.10
N ARG A 81 4.98 -16.86 -11.87
CA ARG A 81 6.30 -17.35 -11.55
C ARG A 81 6.32 -18.87 -11.61
#